data_5e7b87716fa7db7e59b753bc8515f341
#
_entry.id   5e7b87716fa7db7e59b753bc8515f341
#
_cell.length_a   1.000
_cell.length_b   1.000
_cell.length_c   1.000
_cell.angle_alpha   90.00
_cell.angle_beta   90.00
_cell.angle_gamma   90.00
#
_symmetry.space_group_name_H-M   'P 1'
#
loop_
_entity.id
_entity.type
_entity.pdbx_description
1 polymer ?
#
loop_
_entity_poly.entity_id
_entity_poly.type
_entity_poly.pdbx_seq_one_letter_code
_entity_poly.pdbx_strand_id
1 'polypeptide(L)'
;MSAAEIAALLRNAEVTGGEIRRAAIHLPKPLRASLYDETSREHRTAEGKFFEAFVYEMLLAEAEQSDSVVSVAAKLSDACYVPYDKYAKDGLWYSKDGGIRFKVSGRVAAEVDFLVKTTDCVRIFGEVIVNPAKAGNLASEVAEKRALLERLYECEVQFVLVCAEQVKEPKYLRETDAAVVLESGHLMYQRLHPNEVLHKKSAPAKSTRRVDGTVW
;
A
#
# COMPACT_ATOMS: atom_id res chain seq x y z
N MET A 1 -2.70 -17.66 -2.63
CA MET A 1 -3.34 -16.41 -3.14
C MET A 1 -2.37 -15.72 -4.09
N SER A 2 -2.85 -15.25 -5.22
CA SER A 2 -2.10 -14.61 -6.30
C SER A 2 -2.39 -13.11 -6.42
N ALA A 3 -1.60 -12.40 -7.21
CA ALA A 3 -1.83 -10.99 -7.55
C ALA A 3 -3.22 -10.77 -8.20
N ALA A 4 -3.66 -11.70 -9.04
CA ALA A 4 -4.97 -11.62 -9.68
C ALA A 4 -6.12 -11.75 -8.67
N GLU A 5 -5.97 -12.60 -7.66
CA GLU A 5 -6.94 -12.74 -6.58
C GLU A 5 -6.98 -11.48 -5.69
N ILE A 6 -5.82 -10.89 -5.37
CA ILE A 6 -5.77 -9.60 -4.66
C ILE A 6 -6.47 -8.50 -5.47
N ALA A 7 -6.23 -8.43 -6.77
CA ALA A 7 -6.90 -7.46 -7.64
C ALA A 7 -8.42 -7.68 -7.71
N ALA A 8 -8.86 -8.94 -7.72
CA ALA A 8 -10.28 -9.30 -7.69
C ALA A 8 -10.93 -8.93 -6.34
N LEU A 9 -10.26 -9.20 -5.23
CA LEU A 9 -10.72 -8.80 -3.89
C LEU A 9 -10.92 -7.28 -3.81
N LEU A 10 -9.92 -6.51 -4.19
CA LEU A 10 -10.01 -5.04 -4.16
C LEU A 10 -11.13 -4.50 -5.05
N ARG A 11 -11.36 -5.12 -6.22
CA ARG A 11 -12.43 -4.71 -7.14
C ARG A 11 -13.81 -4.95 -6.58
N ASN A 12 -13.99 -6.05 -5.85
CA ASN A 12 -15.29 -6.51 -5.35
C ASN A 12 -15.55 -6.11 -3.89
N ALA A 13 -14.58 -5.49 -3.23
CA ALA A 13 -14.69 -5.11 -1.82
C ALA A 13 -15.85 -4.13 -1.59
N GLU A 14 -16.67 -4.43 -0.62
CA GLU A 14 -17.69 -3.51 -0.13
C GLU A 14 -17.05 -2.48 0.80
N VAL A 15 -16.97 -1.24 0.32
CA VAL A 15 -16.35 -0.15 1.07
C VAL A 15 -17.35 0.53 1.99
N THR A 16 -17.10 0.46 3.28
CA THR A 16 -17.90 1.15 4.30
C THR A 16 -17.31 2.50 4.70
N GLY A 17 -18.11 3.35 5.32
CA GLY A 17 -17.61 4.60 5.93
C GLY A 17 -16.55 4.36 7.01
N GLY A 18 -16.45 3.14 7.53
CA GLY A 18 -15.45 2.73 8.52
C GLY A 18 -14.05 2.69 7.92
N GLU A 19 -13.85 2.01 6.79
CA GLU A 19 -12.57 1.94 6.08
C GLU A 19 -12.14 3.33 5.62
N ILE A 20 -13.05 4.11 5.05
CA ILE A 20 -12.75 5.48 4.59
C ILE A 20 -12.27 6.35 5.76
N ARG A 21 -12.95 6.26 6.92
CA ARG A 21 -12.56 7.02 8.11
C ARG A 21 -11.22 6.56 8.65
N ARG A 22 -10.96 5.26 8.73
CA ARG A 22 -9.65 4.73 9.16
C ARG A 22 -8.54 5.17 8.23
N ALA A 23 -8.73 5.09 6.92
CA ALA A 23 -7.78 5.58 5.93
C ALA A 23 -7.43 7.06 6.15
N ALA A 24 -8.43 7.92 6.34
CA ALA A 24 -8.18 9.34 6.62
C ALA A 24 -7.44 9.56 7.96
N ILE A 25 -7.71 8.75 8.98
CA ILE A 25 -7.07 8.87 10.30
C ILE A 25 -5.60 8.40 10.27
N HIS A 26 -5.19 7.58 9.31
CA HIS A 26 -3.78 7.23 9.13
C HIS A 26 -2.91 8.44 8.77
N LEU A 27 -3.45 9.43 8.10
CA LEU A 27 -2.69 10.61 7.73
C LEU A 27 -2.33 11.46 8.96
N PRO A 28 -1.12 12.01 9.02
CA PRO A 28 -0.77 13.03 10.02
C PRO A 28 -1.75 14.20 9.95
N LYS A 29 -2.04 14.83 11.11
CA LYS A 29 -3.03 15.92 11.18
C LYS A 29 -2.87 17.02 10.12
N PRO A 30 -1.67 17.56 9.85
CA PRO A 30 -1.52 18.60 8.83
C PRO A 30 -1.94 18.10 7.45
N LEU A 31 -1.48 16.91 7.06
CA LEU A 31 -1.79 16.34 5.77
C LEU A 31 -3.28 15.99 5.64
N ARG A 32 -3.90 15.51 6.73
CA ARG A 32 -5.34 15.26 6.80
C ARG A 32 -6.16 16.55 6.63
N ALA A 33 -5.71 17.67 7.20
CA ALA A 33 -6.35 18.96 6.98
C ALA A 33 -6.27 19.38 5.50
N SER A 34 -5.14 19.11 4.84
CA SER A 34 -4.96 19.40 3.44
C SER A 34 -5.88 18.59 2.50
N LEU A 35 -6.46 17.46 2.93
CA LEU A 35 -7.50 16.78 2.16
C LEU A 35 -8.74 17.64 1.92
N TYR A 36 -9.06 18.50 2.88
CA TYR A 36 -10.27 19.33 2.84
C TYR A 36 -9.99 20.80 2.50
N ASP A 37 -8.76 21.09 2.08
CA ASP A 37 -8.33 22.40 1.62
C ASP A 37 -7.70 22.30 0.23
N GLU A 38 -8.52 22.47 -0.81
CA GLU A 38 -8.10 22.41 -2.20
C GLU A 38 -7.06 23.50 -2.55
N THR A 39 -6.95 24.55 -1.75
CA THR A 39 -5.95 25.61 -1.94
C THR A 39 -4.59 25.25 -1.37
N SER A 40 -4.53 24.22 -0.55
CA SER A 40 -3.28 23.72 0.04
C SER A 40 -2.34 23.18 -1.02
N ARG A 41 -1.07 23.57 -0.92
CA ARG A 41 0.00 23.01 -1.78
C ARG A 41 0.15 21.48 -1.60
N GLU A 42 -0.26 20.97 -0.45
CA GLU A 42 -0.16 19.56 -0.09
C GLU A 42 -1.42 18.75 -0.43
N HIS A 43 -2.45 19.38 -0.99
CA HIS A 43 -3.72 18.73 -1.27
C HIS A 43 -3.55 17.43 -2.09
N ARG A 44 -2.86 17.50 -3.23
CA ARG A 44 -2.61 16.33 -4.08
C ARG A 44 -1.77 15.26 -3.40
N THR A 45 -0.81 15.67 -2.57
CA THR A 45 0.00 14.73 -1.77
C THR A 45 -0.89 14.04 -0.74
N ALA A 46 -1.80 14.78 -0.11
CA ALA A 46 -2.75 14.25 0.84
C ALA A 46 -3.71 13.24 0.20
N GLU A 47 -4.22 13.52 -1.00
CA GLU A 47 -5.05 12.58 -1.77
C GLU A 47 -4.30 11.29 -2.12
N GLY A 48 -3.07 11.39 -2.58
CA GLY A 48 -2.23 10.21 -2.85
C GLY A 48 -2.00 9.37 -1.60
N LYS A 49 -1.66 10.02 -0.48
CA LYS A 49 -1.47 9.32 0.81
C LYS A 49 -2.76 8.76 1.38
N PHE A 50 -3.88 9.43 1.18
CA PHE A 50 -5.18 8.89 1.53
C PHE A 50 -5.48 7.63 0.70
N PHE A 51 -5.17 7.65 -0.60
CA PHE A 51 -5.42 6.51 -1.47
C PHE A 51 -4.56 5.29 -1.09
N GLU A 52 -3.28 5.48 -0.77
CA GLU A 52 -2.42 4.42 -0.22
C GLU A 52 -3.04 3.82 1.06
N ALA A 53 -3.48 4.67 1.99
CA ALA A 53 -4.11 4.24 3.23
C ALA A 53 -5.46 3.54 3.00
N PHE A 54 -6.24 4.01 2.05
CA PHE A 54 -7.53 3.43 1.70
C PHE A 54 -7.38 2.02 1.12
N VAL A 55 -6.46 1.83 0.20
CA VAL A 55 -6.14 0.49 -0.34
C VAL A 55 -5.68 -0.45 0.77
N TYR A 56 -4.85 0.04 1.70
CA TYR A 56 -4.44 -0.75 2.85
C TYR A 56 -5.61 -1.20 3.72
N GLU A 57 -6.53 -0.29 4.05
CA GLU A 57 -7.71 -0.63 4.87
C GLU A 57 -8.62 -1.65 4.16
N MET A 58 -8.77 -1.56 2.83
CA MET A 58 -9.48 -2.55 2.04
C MET A 58 -8.78 -3.93 2.10
N LEU A 59 -7.47 -3.96 1.87
CA LEU A 59 -6.68 -5.20 1.96
C LEU A 59 -6.76 -5.82 3.35
N LEU A 60 -6.73 -5.01 4.39
CA LEU A 60 -6.80 -5.48 5.77
C LEU A 60 -8.18 -6.10 6.08
N ALA A 61 -9.26 -5.46 5.65
CA ALA A 61 -10.61 -5.97 5.84
C ALA A 61 -10.82 -7.33 5.15
N GLU A 62 -10.30 -7.48 3.93
CA GLU A 62 -10.36 -8.74 3.19
C GLU A 62 -9.43 -9.81 3.78
N ALA A 63 -8.26 -9.43 4.25
CA ALA A 63 -7.32 -10.34 4.88
C ALA A 63 -7.87 -10.93 6.19
N GLU A 64 -8.67 -10.18 6.93
CA GLU A 64 -9.34 -10.68 8.14
C GLU A 64 -10.35 -11.79 7.86
N GLN A 65 -10.81 -11.91 6.61
CA GLN A 65 -11.78 -12.92 6.17
C GLN A 65 -11.12 -14.07 5.40
N SER A 66 -9.85 -13.96 5.08
CA SER A 66 -9.13 -14.91 4.22
C SER A 66 -8.13 -15.75 5.00
N ASP A 67 -8.23 -17.05 4.91
CA ASP A 67 -7.23 -17.98 5.45
C ASP A 67 -5.95 -18.05 4.61
N SER A 68 -5.96 -17.46 3.42
CA SER A 68 -4.80 -17.46 2.51
C SER A 68 -3.81 -16.33 2.76
N VAL A 69 -4.18 -15.33 3.58
CA VAL A 69 -3.30 -14.19 3.90
C VAL A 69 -2.69 -14.36 5.28
N VAL A 70 -1.39 -14.40 5.33
CA VAL A 70 -0.62 -14.45 6.60
C VAL A 70 -0.46 -13.06 7.18
N SER A 71 -0.12 -12.08 6.35
CA SER A 71 0.05 -10.70 6.80
C SER A 71 -0.07 -9.69 5.66
N VAL A 72 -0.49 -8.48 6.02
CA VAL A 72 -0.54 -7.31 5.15
C VAL A 72 0.24 -6.19 5.80
N ALA A 73 1.12 -5.53 5.05
CA ALA A 73 1.83 -4.35 5.48
C ALA A 73 1.71 -3.23 4.44
N ALA A 74 1.67 -2.00 4.89
CA ALA A 74 1.57 -0.84 4.01
C ALA A 74 2.51 0.28 4.43
N LYS A 75 2.69 1.23 3.51
CA LYS A 75 3.54 2.38 3.67
C LYS A 75 2.88 3.45 4.52
N LEU A 76 2.70 3.18 5.79
CA LEU A 76 2.22 4.17 6.76
C LEU A 76 2.84 3.85 8.11
N SER A 77 3.04 4.89 8.90
CA SER A 77 3.90 4.89 10.08
C SER A 77 3.68 3.76 11.06
N ASP A 78 2.52 3.18 11.03
CA ASP A 78 2.17 2.23 12.06
C ASP A 78 1.77 0.89 11.51
N ALA A 79 1.80 0.74 10.19
CA ALA A 79 1.30 -0.44 9.53
C ALA A 79 2.20 -1.64 9.67
N CYS A 80 3.36 -1.44 10.18
CA CYS A 80 4.35 -2.48 10.09
C CYS A 80 5.03 -2.74 11.38
N TYR A 81 4.84 -3.87 11.81
CA TYR A 81 5.53 -4.35 12.92
C TYR A 81 6.36 -5.49 12.65
N VAL A 82 7.35 -5.35 11.81
CA VAL A 82 8.38 -6.36 11.78
C VAL A 82 9.53 -5.77 12.51
N PRO A 83 9.99 -6.40 13.59
CA PRO A 83 11.26 -6.04 14.13
C PRO A 83 12.26 -6.15 12.99
N TYR A 84 12.74 -5.05 12.53
CA TYR A 84 13.88 -5.06 11.65
C TYR A 84 15.12 -4.77 12.47
N ASP A 85 16.19 -5.40 12.10
CA ASP A 85 17.49 -5.03 12.63
C ASP A 85 17.92 -3.74 11.93
N LYS A 86 17.86 -2.62 12.64
CA LYS A 86 18.31 -1.32 12.12
C LYS A 86 19.77 -1.30 11.70
N TYR A 87 20.53 -2.30 12.10
CA TYR A 87 21.91 -2.49 11.70
C TYR A 87 22.07 -3.43 10.51
N ALA A 88 21.00 -4.12 10.11
CA ALA A 88 21.06 -4.98 8.94
C ALA A 88 21.43 -4.15 7.70
N LYS A 89 22.36 -4.68 6.92
CA LYS A 89 22.80 -4.05 5.68
C LYS A 89 21.87 -4.34 4.52
N ASP A 90 21.25 -5.50 4.55
CA ASP A 90 20.42 -6.03 3.47
C ASP A 90 19.06 -6.49 3.97
N GLY A 91 18.09 -6.54 3.07
CA GLY A 91 16.75 -7.05 3.31
C GLY A 91 15.71 -5.98 3.63
N LEU A 92 14.61 -6.44 4.21
CA LEU A 92 13.44 -5.62 4.50
C LEU A 92 13.73 -4.67 5.67
N TRP A 93 13.34 -3.42 5.47
CA TRP A 93 13.48 -2.39 6.47
C TRP A 93 12.29 -1.43 6.46
N TYR A 94 11.77 -1.14 7.63
CA TYR A 94 10.72 -0.14 7.79
C TYR A 94 11.32 1.18 8.26
N SER A 95 11.03 2.25 7.54
CA SER A 95 11.43 3.58 7.94
C SER A 95 10.55 4.13 9.08
N LYS A 96 11.00 5.18 9.75
CA LYS A 96 10.22 5.83 10.83
C LYS A 96 8.91 6.43 10.34
N ASP A 97 8.83 6.77 9.08
CA ASP A 97 7.66 7.27 8.37
C ASP A 97 6.79 6.15 7.78
N GLY A 98 7.09 4.88 8.13
CA GLY A 98 6.31 3.71 7.73
C GLY A 98 6.59 3.19 6.33
N GLY A 99 7.55 3.76 5.60
CA GLY A 99 7.91 3.27 4.28
C GLY A 99 8.46 1.85 4.32
N ILE A 100 7.98 0.99 3.44
CA ILE A 100 8.48 -0.37 3.25
C ILE A 100 9.64 -0.29 2.27
N ARG A 101 10.84 -0.51 2.77
CA ARG A 101 12.07 -0.36 2.00
C ARG A 101 12.88 -1.64 2.01
N PHE A 102 13.59 -1.86 0.93
CA PHE A 102 14.55 -2.95 0.79
C PHE A 102 15.93 -2.38 0.63
N LYS A 103 16.88 -2.88 1.41
CA LYS A 103 18.26 -2.43 1.37
C LYS A 103 19.15 -3.50 0.75
N VAL A 104 20.13 -3.03 0.01
CA VAL A 104 21.26 -3.83 -0.48
C VAL A 104 22.54 -3.07 -0.16
N SER A 105 23.47 -3.73 0.49
CA SER A 105 24.73 -3.12 0.94
C SER A 105 24.51 -1.84 1.77
N GLY A 106 23.46 -1.84 2.60
CA GLY A 106 23.10 -0.73 3.47
C GLY A 106 22.39 0.45 2.80
N ARG A 107 22.16 0.40 1.48
CA ARG A 107 21.47 1.45 0.73
C ARG A 107 20.05 1.01 0.37
N VAL A 108 19.11 1.95 0.36
CA VAL A 108 17.75 1.70 -0.12
C VAL A 108 17.81 1.41 -1.61
N ALA A 109 17.38 0.23 -1.99
CA ALA A 109 17.36 -0.24 -3.37
C ALA A 109 15.94 -0.29 -3.95
N ALA A 110 14.92 -0.46 -3.11
CA ALA A 110 13.52 -0.41 -3.53
C ALA A 110 12.63 0.09 -2.39
N GLU A 111 11.46 0.61 -2.75
CA GLU A 111 10.37 0.96 -1.86
C GLU A 111 9.07 0.49 -2.49
N VAL A 112 8.12 -0.01 -1.69
CA VAL A 112 6.79 -0.46 -2.13
C VAL A 112 5.71 0.13 -1.23
N ASP A 113 4.49 0.25 -1.74
CA ASP A 113 3.39 0.86 -0.99
C ASP A 113 2.70 -0.15 -0.09
N PHE A 114 2.58 -1.41 -0.51
CA PHE A 114 2.10 -2.48 0.35
C PHE A 114 2.79 -3.82 0.05
N LEU A 115 2.63 -4.74 0.98
CA LEU A 115 3.25 -6.05 0.96
C LEU A 115 2.29 -7.07 1.56
N VAL A 116 1.99 -8.12 0.81
CA VAL A 116 1.15 -9.23 1.27
C VAL A 116 1.97 -10.52 1.28
N LYS A 117 1.94 -11.22 2.42
CA LYS A 117 2.48 -12.56 2.55
C LYS A 117 1.34 -13.55 2.54
N THR A 118 1.43 -14.57 1.72
CA THR A 118 0.43 -15.61 1.61
C THR A 118 0.89 -16.93 2.25
N THR A 119 -0.05 -17.84 2.48
CA THR A 119 0.24 -19.15 3.09
C THR A 119 1.06 -20.07 2.19
N ASP A 120 0.96 -19.90 0.89
CA ASP A 120 1.73 -20.62 -0.14
C ASP A 120 3.10 -20.00 -0.43
N CYS A 121 3.58 -19.16 0.48
CA CYS A 121 4.88 -18.50 0.42
C CYS A 121 5.07 -17.51 -0.73
N VAL A 122 4.05 -17.16 -1.49
CA VAL A 122 4.13 -16.06 -2.47
C VAL A 122 4.23 -14.71 -1.74
N ARG A 123 5.03 -13.81 -2.30
CA ARG A 123 5.11 -12.41 -1.87
C ARG A 123 4.47 -11.54 -2.93
N ILE A 124 3.46 -10.78 -2.52
CA ILE A 124 2.75 -9.86 -3.41
C ILE A 124 3.05 -8.45 -2.95
N PHE A 125 3.64 -7.68 -3.85
CA PHE A 125 3.98 -6.29 -3.64
C PHE A 125 3.07 -5.41 -4.48
N GLY A 126 2.74 -4.23 -4.00
CA GLY A 126 1.89 -3.32 -4.73
C GLY A 126 2.38 -1.90 -4.75
N GLU A 127 2.04 -1.24 -5.84
CA GLU A 127 2.14 0.20 -6.03
C GLU A 127 0.75 0.78 -6.14
N VAL A 128 0.52 1.88 -5.44
CA VAL A 128 -0.76 2.59 -5.39
C VAL A 128 -0.59 3.98 -5.99
N ILE A 129 -1.15 4.18 -7.16
CA ILE A 129 -0.91 5.38 -7.96
C ILE A 129 -2.24 5.96 -8.42
N VAL A 130 -2.47 7.26 -8.21
CA VAL A 130 -3.69 7.90 -8.69
C VAL A 130 -3.79 7.79 -10.20
N ASN A 131 -2.74 8.20 -10.91
CA ASN A 131 -2.69 8.13 -12.37
C ASN A 131 -1.33 7.58 -12.85
N PRO A 132 -1.28 6.32 -13.33
CA PRO A 132 -0.03 5.68 -13.75
C PRO A 132 0.65 6.36 -14.94
N ALA A 133 -0.09 7.10 -15.77
CA ALA A 133 0.48 7.85 -16.89
C ALA A 133 1.46 8.95 -16.45
N LYS A 134 1.40 9.36 -15.19
CA LYS A 134 2.31 10.35 -14.60
C LYS A 134 3.54 9.73 -13.93
N ALA A 135 3.59 8.43 -13.84
CA ALA A 135 4.66 7.69 -13.14
C ALA A 135 5.86 7.33 -14.05
N GLY A 136 6.10 8.09 -15.10
CA GLY A 136 7.29 8.01 -15.94
C GLY A 136 7.74 6.60 -16.35
N ASN A 137 8.60 5.98 -15.55
CA ASN A 137 9.25 4.70 -15.84
C ASN A 137 8.66 3.52 -15.06
N LEU A 138 7.37 3.53 -14.73
CA LEU A 138 6.73 2.55 -13.87
C LEU A 138 7.08 1.08 -14.23
N ALA A 139 7.00 0.71 -15.49
CA ALA A 139 7.31 -0.67 -15.90
C ALA A 139 8.76 -1.06 -15.60
N SER A 140 9.72 -0.18 -15.88
CA SER A 140 11.13 -0.40 -15.54
C SER A 140 11.34 -0.53 -14.03
N GLU A 141 10.70 0.34 -13.26
CA GLU A 141 10.77 0.30 -11.79
C GLU A 141 10.19 -0.99 -11.21
N VAL A 142 9.07 -1.47 -11.74
CA VAL A 142 8.46 -2.75 -11.30
C VAL A 142 9.37 -3.92 -11.64
N ALA A 143 9.93 -3.96 -12.86
CA ALA A 143 10.87 -5.01 -13.27
C ALA A 143 12.12 -5.07 -12.38
N GLU A 144 12.72 -3.90 -12.08
CA GLU A 144 13.87 -3.80 -11.20
C GLU A 144 13.55 -4.22 -9.75
N LYS A 145 12.40 -3.79 -9.24
CA LYS A 145 11.91 -4.20 -7.92
C LYS A 145 11.69 -5.70 -7.86
N ARG A 146 10.99 -6.29 -8.85
CA ARG A 146 10.76 -7.74 -8.93
C ARG A 146 12.08 -8.51 -8.87
N ALA A 147 13.02 -8.23 -9.76
CA ALA A 147 14.31 -8.90 -9.82
C ALA A 147 15.10 -8.80 -8.49
N LEU A 148 15.01 -7.65 -7.83
CA LEU A 148 15.61 -7.47 -6.51
C LEU A 148 14.94 -8.35 -5.45
N LEU A 149 13.60 -8.33 -5.40
CA LEU A 149 12.84 -8.98 -4.34
C LEU A 149 12.87 -10.52 -4.48
N GLU A 150 12.82 -11.05 -5.71
CA GLU A 150 13.00 -12.47 -5.98
C GLU A 150 14.36 -12.97 -5.49
N ARG A 151 15.41 -12.17 -5.70
CA ARG A 151 16.75 -12.50 -5.19
C ARG A 151 16.85 -12.42 -3.67
N LEU A 152 16.16 -11.47 -3.03
CA LEU A 152 16.21 -11.30 -1.58
C LEU A 152 15.41 -12.36 -0.82
N TYR A 153 14.30 -12.79 -1.40
CA TYR A 153 13.39 -13.73 -0.74
C TYR A 153 13.51 -15.16 -1.22
N GLU A 154 14.20 -15.38 -2.34
CA GLU A 154 14.34 -16.70 -2.98
C GLU A 154 12.98 -17.37 -3.22
N CYS A 155 11.97 -16.58 -3.55
CA CYS A 155 10.60 -17.04 -3.76
C CYS A 155 9.93 -16.27 -4.92
N GLU A 156 8.77 -16.76 -5.33
CA GLU A 156 7.96 -16.07 -6.33
C GLU A 156 7.49 -14.70 -5.81
N VAL A 157 7.67 -13.68 -6.64
CA VAL A 157 7.26 -12.31 -6.37
C VAL A 157 6.29 -11.85 -7.44
N GLN A 158 5.11 -11.42 -7.01
CA GLN A 158 4.09 -10.87 -7.88
C GLN A 158 3.82 -9.41 -7.56
N PHE A 159 3.47 -8.62 -8.59
CA PHE A 159 3.14 -7.21 -8.44
C PHE A 159 1.70 -6.90 -8.81
N VAL A 160 1.06 -6.10 -7.96
CA VAL A 160 -0.27 -5.53 -8.20
C VAL A 160 -0.14 -4.03 -8.35
N LEU A 161 -0.69 -3.50 -9.43
CA LEU A 161 -0.85 -2.06 -9.62
C LEU A 161 -2.27 -1.65 -9.25
N VAL A 162 -2.41 -0.74 -8.31
CA VAL A 162 -3.70 -0.16 -7.92
C VAL A 162 -3.77 1.28 -8.39
N CYS A 163 -4.76 1.61 -9.21
CA CYS A 163 -4.94 2.93 -9.78
C CYS A 163 -6.29 3.54 -9.39
N ALA A 164 -6.36 4.86 -9.29
CA ALA A 164 -7.62 5.57 -9.09
C ALA A 164 -8.23 6.08 -10.41
N GLU A 165 -7.46 6.08 -11.47
CA GLU A 165 -7.87 6.47 -12.82
C GLU A 165 -7.63 5.33 -13.80
N GLN A 166 -8.39 5.34 -14.91
CA GLN A 166 -8.26 4.34 -15.97
C GLN A 166 -6.86 4.34 -16.57
N VAL A 167 -6.31 3.15 -16.73
CA VAL A 167 -5.02 2.96 -17.41
C VAL A 167 -5.26 3.00 -18.92
N LYS A 168 -4.90 4.11 -19.55
CA LYS A 168 -5.14 4.35 -20.98
C LYS A 168 -4.20 3.58 -21.89
N GLU A 169 -2.98 3.32 -21.45
CA GLU A 169 -1.96 2.71 -22.28
C GLU A 169 -1.41 1.41 -21.69
N PRO A 170 -1.42 0.30 -22.42
CA PRO A 170 -0.95 -1.00 -21.95
C PRO A 170 0.52 -1.01 -21.47
N LYS A 171 1.34 -0.07 -21.95
CA LYS A 171 2.75 0.02 -21.54
C LYS A 171 2.94 0.21 -20.03
N TYR A 172 1.95 0.81 -19.34
CA TYR A 172 2.01 1.00 -17.88
C TYR A 172 1.71 -0.27 -17.09
N LEU A 173 1.26 -1.33 -17.79
CA LEU A 173 0.90 -2.60 -17.15
C LEU A 173 1.90 -3.73 -17.45
N ARG A 174 2.94 -3.47 -18.24
CA ARG A 174 3.80 -4.53 -18.81
C ARG A 174 4.45 -5.44 -17.78
N GLU A 175 4.83 -4.90 -16.65
CA GLU A 175 5.59 -5.65 -15.64
C GLU A 175 4.74 -6.00 -14.42
N THR A 176 3.44 -5.78 -14.49
CA THR A 176 2.51 -6.10 -13.41
C THR A 176 1.80 -7.43 -13.67
N ASP A 177 1.61 -8.25 -12.65
CA ASP A 177 0.87 -9.50 -12.76
C ASP A 177 -0.63 -9.26 -12.75
N ALA A 178 -1.06 -8.21 -12.06
CA ALA A 178 -2.44 -7.77 -12.05
C ALA A 178 -2.56 -6.26 -11.86
N ALA A 179 -3.62 -5.68 -12.39
CA ALA A 179 -3.98 -4.29 -12.15
C ALA A 179 -5.45 -4.16 -11.77
N VAL A 180 -5.74 -3.24 -10.90
CA VAL A 180 -7.10 -2.88 -10.51
C VAL A 180 -7.28 -1.37 -10.55
N VAL A 181 -8.42 -0.94 -11.08
CA VAL A 181 -8.82 0.48 -11.06
C VAL A 181 -9.92 0.64 -10.03
N LEU A 182 -9.64 1.40 -9.00
CA LEU A 182 -10.60 1.84 -7.99
C LEU A 182 -11.01 3.28 -8.34
N GLU A 183 -11.95 3.40 -9.27
CA GLU A 183 -12.35 4.69 -9.83
C GLU A 183 -12.66 5.71 -8.73
N SER A 184 -11.98 6.86 -8.80
CA SER A 184 -12.10 7.93 -7.80
C SER A 184 -11.80 7.51 -6.36
N GLY A 185 -11.09 6.40 -6.14
CA GLY A 185 -10.74 5.91 -4.80
C GLY A 185 -9.99 6.94 -3.96
N HIS A 186 -9.16 7.76 -4.60
CA HIS A 186 -8.45 8.86 -3.95
C HIS A 186 -9.34 9.99 -3.44
N LEU A 187 -10.61 10.06 -3.89
CA LEU A 187 -11.61 11.07 -3.49
C LEU A 187 -12.63 10.54 -2.47
N MET A 188 -12.52 9.28 -2.05
CA MET A 188 -13.50 8.67 -1.14
C MET A 188 -13.61 9.40 0.20
N TYR A 189 -12.59 10.13 0.65
CA TYR A 189 -12.64 10.96 1.84
C TYR A 189 -13.75 12.03 1.80
N GLN A 190 -14.18 12.44 0.60
CA GLN A 190 -15.26 13.43 0.43
C GLN A 190 -16.63 12.91 0.91
N ARG A 191 -16.76 11.59 1.13
CA ARG A 191 -17.95 10.99 1.75
C ARG A 191 -18.02 11.22 3.26
N LEU A 192 -16.94 11.71 3.88
CA LEU A 192 -16.87 12.00 5.30
C LEU A 192 -17.08 13.50 5.56
N HIS A 193 -17.77 13.82 6.64
CA HIS A 193 -17.74 15.19 7.12
C HIS A 193 -16.37 15.49 7.75
N PRO A 194 -15.71 16.63 7.46
CA PRO A 194 -14.36 16.94 7.97
C PRO A 194 -14.21 16.76 9.48
N ASN A 195 -15.24 17.14 10.27
CA ASN A 195 -15.21 17.00 11.73
C ASN A 195 -15.11 15.55 12.23
N GLU A 196 -15.46 14.57 11.39
CA GLU A 196 -15.34 13.15 11.75
C GLU A 196 -13.88 12.70 11.89
N VAL A 197 -12.96 13.39 11.22
CA VAL A 197 -11.56 12.97 11.10
C VAL A 197 -10.56 14.01 11.60
N LEU A 198 -10.81 15.31 11.43
CA LEU A 198 -9.82 16.36 11.71
C LEU A 198 -9.38 16.41 13.17
N HIS A 199 -10.29 16.15 14.10
CA HIS A 199 -10.03 16.22 15.55
C HIS A 199 -9.55 14.88 16.14
N LYS A 200 -9.57 13.80 15.37
CA LYS A 200 -9.11 12.49 15.85
C LYS A 200 -7.59 12.48 16.01
N LYS A 201 -7.10 11.79 17.03
CA LYS A 201 -5.68 11.40 17.05
C LYS A 201 -5.44 10.50 15.86
N SER A 202 -4.28 10.61 15.22
CA SER A 202 -3.90 9.63 14.20
C SER A 202 -3.96 8.25 14.86
N ALA A 203 -4.73 7.36 14.25
CA ALA A 203 -4.78 6.01 14.76
C ALA A 203 -3.40 5.39 14.60
N PRO A 204 -2.87 4.70 15.62
CA PRO A 204 -1.87 3.72 15.34
C PRO A 204 -2.51 2.73 14.35
N ALA A 205 -1.83 2.41 13.29
CA ALA A 205 -2.29 1.36 12.42
C ALA A 205 -2.45 0.12 13.28
N LYS A 206 -3.62 -0.46 13.18
CA LYS A 206 -3.82 -1.76 13.80
C LYS A 206 -2.83 -2.71 13.15
N SER A 207 -2.10 -3.37 13.98
CA SER A 207 -1.10 -4.36 13.60
C SER A 207 -1.57 -5.22 12.44
N THR A 208 -0.71 -5.42 11.48
CA THR A 208 -0.79 -6.56 10.59
C THR A 208 -1.26 -7.79 11.33
N ARG A 209 -2.27 -8.45 10.81
CA ARG A 209 -2.68 -9.75 11.34
C ARG A 209 -1.46 -10.68 11.23
N ARG A 210 -0.94 -11.09 12.37
CA ARG A 210 0.02 -12.16 12.43
C ARG A 210 -0.72 -13.44 12.73
N VAL A 211 -0.67 -14.38 11.82
CA VAL A 211 -1.29 -15.69 12.04
C VAL A 211 -0.35 -16.61 12.84
N ASP A 212 0.93 -16.46 12.71
CA ASP A 212 1.90 -17.42 13.27
C ASP A 212 3.20 -16.83 13.87
N GLY A 213 3.28 -15.53 14.00
CA GLY A 213 4.48 -14.90 14.52
C GLY A 213 5.69 -14.92 13.56
N THR A 214 5.53 -15.40 12.34
CA THR A 214 6.63 -15.41 11.37
C THR A 214 7.00 -14.00 10.94
N VAL A 215 8.28 -13.76 10.95
CA VAL A 215 8.90 -12.53 10.44
C VAL A 215 8.92 -12.60 8.91
N TRP A 216 8.80 -11.48 8.28
CA TRP A 216 8.96 -11.34 6.84
C TRP A 216 10.32 -11.83 6.37
#